data_c1142820fc96afdde0408aee294863c2
#
_entry.id   c1142820fc96afdde0408aee294863c2
#
_cell.length_a   1.000
_cell.length_b   1.000
_cell.length_c   1.000
_cell.angle_alpha   90.00
_cell.angle_beta   90.00
_cell.angle_gamma   90.00
#
_symmetry.space_group_name_H-M   'P 1'
#
loop_
_entity.id
_entity.type
_entity.pdbx_description
1 polymer ?
#
loop_
_entity_poly.entity_id
_entity_poly.type
_entity_poly.pdbx_seq_one_letter_code
_entity_poly.pdbx_strand_id
1 'polypeptide(L)'
;MPVSSLDHVNIRTSNLKDMVSFYSKVLGLKKGKRPAFKFGGAWLYAGKRATVHLVEVNRQPKLEDPQLEHFAFKANDINDTLKKLTRAGAKYETRVVPGGKIRQVHAYDPDGNHVEIAFSTREEAHPKLLRDN
;
A
#
# COMPACT_ATOMS: atom_id res chain seq x y z
N MET A 1 18.91 -6.62 -20.37
CA MET A 1 18.15 -7.36 -19.37
C MET A 1 16.70 -7.50 -19.78
N PRO A 2 16.17 -8.72 -19.97
CA PRO A 2 14.78 -8.86 -20.45
C PRO A 2 13.75 -8.28 -19.48
N VAL A 3 13.90 -8.51 -18.16
CA VAL A 3 13.03 -7.90 -17.16
C VAL A 3 13.68 -6.62 -16.66
N SER A 4 12.96 -5.49 -16.68
CA SER A 4 13.51 -4.19 -16.30
C SER A 4 13.04 -3.69 -14.94
N SER A 5 11.78 -3.95 -14.57
CA SER A 5 11.23 -3.47 -13.29
C SER A 5 9.93 -4.20 -12.99
N LEU A 6 9.50 -4.10 -11.73
CA LEU A 6 8.15 -4.50 -11.35
C LEU A 6 7.19 -3.40 -11.81
N ASP A 7 6.18 -3.77 -12.60
CA ASP A 7 5.25 -2.79 -13.17
C ASP A 7 4.05 -2.53 -12.27
N HIS A 8 3.36 -3.57 -11.88
CA HIS A 8 2.17 -3.45 -11.04
C HIS A 8 1.89 -4.73 -10.28
N VAL A 9 1.02 -4.62 -9.27
CA VAL A 9 0.36 -5.75 -8.62
C VAL A 9 -1.12 -5.68 -8.93
N ASN A 10 -1.77 -6.83 -9.01
CA ASN A 10 -3.20 -6.93 -9.26
C ASN A 10 -3.87 -7.58 -8.06
N ILE A 11 -4.86 -6.91 -7.50
CA ILE A 11 -5.59 -7.37 -6.31
C ILE A 11 -7.07 -7.50 -6.66
N ARG A 12 -7.63 -8.66 -6.44
CA ARG A 12 -9.08 -8.89 -6.57
C ARG A 12 -9.74 -8.52 -5.24
N THR A 13 -10.85 -7.79 -5.31
CA THR A 13 -11.53 -7.33 -4.11
C THR A 13 -13.05 -7.26 -4.33
N SER A 14 -13.81 -7.59 -3.30
CA SER A 14 -15.24 -7.30 -3.26
C SER A 14 -15.52 -5.98 -2.55
N ASN A 15 -14.47 -5.28 -2.07
CA ASN A 15 -14.55 -4.00 -1.35
C ASN A 15 -13.89 -2.88 -2.13
N LEU A 16 -14.26 -2.71 -3.40
CA LEU A 16 -13.57 -1.78 -4.30
C LEU A 16 -13.50 -0.36 -3.72
N LYS A 17 -14.62 0.13 -3.18
CA LYS A 17 -14.68 1.50 -2.64
C LYS A 17 -13.69 1.71 -1.50
N ASP A 18 -13.65 0.79 -0.54
CA ASP A 18 -12.76 0.91 0.62
C ASP A 18 -11.29 0.73 0.20
N MET A 19 -11.03 -0.17 -0.73
CA MET A 19 -9.68 -0.39 -1.24
C MET A 19 -9.18 0.84 -2.00
N VAL A 20 -10.00 1.44 -2.87
CA VAL A 20 -9.64 2.69 -3.55
C VAL A 20 -9.37 3.78 -2.54
N SER A 21 -10.22 3.91 -1.53
CA SER A 21 -10.06 4.92 -0.48
C SER A 21 -8.74 4.75 0.26
N PHE A 22 -8.40 3.53 0.65
CA PHE A 22 -7.15 3.27 1.37
C PHE A 22 -5.92 3.66 0.52
N TYR A 23 -5.83 3.14 -0.69
CA TYR A 23 -4.66 3.40 -1.53
C TYR A 23 -4.57 4.85 -1.99
N SER A 24 -5.69 5.55 -2.14
CA SER A 24 -5.68 6.95 -2.55
C SER A 24 -5.57 7.93 -1.37
N LYS A 25 -6.42 7.81 -0.38
CA LYS A 25 -6.47 8.79 0.73
C LYS A 25 -5.39 8.54 1.78
N VAL A 26 -5.04 7.28 2.04
CA VAL A 26 -4.04 6.95 3.05
C VAL A 26 -2.65 6.91 2.46
N LEU A 27 -2.45 6.17 1.36
CA LEU A 27 -1.13 6.01 0.76
C LEU A 27 -0.83 7.05 -0.33
N GLY A 28 -1.81 7.84 -0.76
CA GLY A 28 -1.57 8.95 -1.68
C GLY A 28 -1.47 8.57 -3.16
N LEU A 29 -1.87 7.35 -3.53
CA LEU A 29 -1.94 6.99 -4.94
C LEU A 29 -3.12 7.70 -5.59
N LYS A 30 -3.04 7.95 -6.90
CA LYS A 30 -4.11 8.63 -7.61
C LYS A 30 -4.88 7.65 -8.49
N LYS A 31 -6.21 7.62 -8.34
CA LYS A 31 -7.06 6.91 -9.26
C LYS A 31 -6.99 7.59 -10.63
N GLY A 32 -6.74 6.81 -11.67
CA GLY A 32 -6.55 7.37 -13.00
C GLY A 32 -7.08 6.47 -14.11
N LYS A 33 -6.65 6.78 -15.32
CA LYS A 33 -7.09 6.08 -16.53
C LYS A 33 -6.91 4.58 -16.41
N ARG A 34 -7.88 3.87 -16.92
CA ARG A 34 -7.93 2.42 -16.96
C ARG A 34 -8.58 2.01 -18.27
N PRO A 35 -8.07 0.99 -18.98
CA PRO A 35 -8.74 0.51 -20.18
C PRO A 35 -10.20 0.15 -19.89
N ALA A 36 -11.04 0.22 -20.92
CA ALA A 36 -12.48 -0.01 -20.80
C ALA A 36 -12.81 -1.50 -20.68
N PHE A 37 -12.34 -2.12 -19.58
CA PHE A 37 -12.66 -3.51 -19.30
C PHE A 37 -14.15 -3.67 -19.01
N LYS A 38 -14.69 -4.86 -19.28
CA LYS A 38 -16.10 -5.17 -19.03
C LYS A 38 -16.38 -5.48 -17.56
N PHE A 39 -15.35 -5.56 -16.74
CA PHE A 39 -15.47 -5.79 -15.29
C PHE A 39 -15.06 -4.54 -14.52
N GLY A 40 -15.59 -4.42 -13.30
CA GLY A 40 -15.26 -3.27 -12.43
C GLY A 40 -13.84 -3.34 -11.89
N GLY A 41 -13.35 -2.21 -11.46
CA GLY A 41 -12.03 -2.11 -10.90
C GLY A 41 -11.53 -0.67 -10.90
N ALA A 42 -10.26 -0.50 -10.57
CA ALA A 42 -9.60 0.80 -10.56
C ALA A 42 -8.11 0.61 -10.75
N TRP A 43 -7.48 1.59 -11.39
CA TRP A 43 -6.04 1.67 -11.48
C TRP A 43 -5.57 2.85 -10.64
N LEU A 44 -4.62 2.59 -9.76
CA LEU A 44 -4.10 3.58 -8.82
C LEU A 44 -2.63 3.85 -9.13
N TYR A 45 -2.31 5.12 -9.29
CA TYR A 45 -1.04 5.59 -9.84
C TYR A 45 -0.11 6.13 -8.77
N ALA A 46 1.13 5.67 -8.80
CA ALA A 46 2.25 6.32 -8.13
C ALA A 46 3.00 7.09 -9.21
N GLY A 47 2.83 8.43 -9.24
CA GLY A 47 3.32 9.23 -10.35
C GLY A 47 2.63 8.86 -11.66
N LYS A 48 3.42 8.46 -12.65
CA LYS A 48 2.91 8.13 -13.99
C LYS A 48 2.59 6.64 -14.15
N ARG A 49 2.88 5.83 -13.15
CA ARG A 49 2.74 4.37 -13.25
C ARG A 49 1.54 3.89 -12.46
N ALA A 50 0.66 3.14 -13.12
CA ALA A 50 -0.46 2.47 -12.46
C ALA A 50 0.07 1.24 -11.72
N THR A 51 0.50 1.41 -10.47
CA THR A 51 1.20 0.37 -9.71
C THR A 51 0.27 -0.60 -9.00
N VAL A 52 -0.96 -0.19 -8.70
CA VAL A 52 -1.96 -1.08 -8.10
C VAL A 52 -3.17 -1.13 -9.01
N HIS A 53 -3.48 -2.33 -9.48
CA HIS A 53 -4.68 -2.62 -10.25
C HIS A 53 -5.65 -3.36 -9.34
N LEU A 54 -6.85 -2.81 -9.17
CA LEU A 54 -7.91 -3.47 -8.43
C LEU A 54 -8.92 -4.04 -9.41
N VAL A 55 -9.29 -5.28 -9.20
CA VAL A 55 -10.32 -5.96 -9.98
C VAL A 55 -11.48 -6.30 -9.06
N GLU A 56 -12.66 -5.79 -9.40
CA GLU A 56 -13.85 -6.03 -8.59
C GLU A 56 -14.39 -7.44 -8.84
N VAL A 57 -14.63 -8.17 -7.76
CA VAL A 57 -15.22 -9.51 -7.81
C VAL A 57 -16.41 -9.56 -6.85
N ASN A 58 -17.33 -10.50 -7.08
CA ASN A 58 -18.53 -10.63 -6.26
C ASN A 58 -18.29 -11.30 -4.92
N ARG A 59 -17.29 -12.19 -4.85
CA ARG A 59 -16.94 -12.91 -3.63
C ARG A 59 -15.54 -12.55 -3.23
N GLN A 60 -15.35 -12.09 -1.97
CA GLN A 60 -14.05 -11.74 -1.44
C GLN A 60 -13.12 -12.96 -1.43
N PRO A 61 -11.95 -12.89 -2.07
CA PRO A 61 -10.97 -13.96 -2.01
C PRO A 61 -10.51 -14.20 -0.57
N LYS A 62 -10.26 -15.43 -0.23
CA LYS A 62 -9.73 -15.77 1.09
C LYS A 62 -8.25 -15.39 1.17
N LEU A 63 -7.85 -14.81 2.30
CA LEU A 63 -6.47 -14.44 2.57
C LEU A 63 -5.93 -15.41 3.65
N GLU A 64 -5.40 -16.53 3.21
CA GLU A 64 -4.83 -17.55 4.10
C GLU A 64 -3.42 -17.86 3.66
N ASP A 65 -2.44 -17.59 4.52
CA ASP A 65 -1.04 -17.97 4.35
C ASP A 65 -0.51 -17.79 2.90
N PRO A 66 -0.57 -16.55 2.36
CA PRO A 66 -0.22 -16.33 0.96
C PRO A 66 1.28 -16.43 0.71
N GLN A 67 1.66 -17.02 -0.42
CA GLN A 67 3.07 -17.08 -0.81
C GLN A 67 3.62 -15.69 -1.11
N LEU A 68 2.84 -14.85 -1.83
CA LEU A 68 3.17 -13.44 -2.00
C LEU A 68 2.73 -12.72 -0.73
N GLU A 69 3.64 -12.63 0.23
CA GLU A 69 3.33 -12.22 1.59
C GLU A 69 3.06 -10.71 1.69
N HIS A 70 3.85 -9.88 0.99
CA HIS A 70 3.62 -8.44 0.94
C HIS A 70 4.23 -7.85 -0.33
N PHE A 71 3.86 -6.63 -0.61
CA PHE A 71 4.55 -5.79 -1.58
C PHE A 71 4.85 -4.44 -0.95
N ALA A 72 5.79 -3.70 -1.52
CA ALA A 72 6.33 -2.53 -0.85
C ALA A 72 6.38 -1.31 -1.77
N PHE A 73 6.12 -0.15 -1.16
CA PHE A 73 6.32 1.16 -1.77
C PHE A 73 7.50 1.86 -1.10
N LYS A 74 8.15 2.70 -1.85
CA LYS A 74 9.10 3.67 -1.34
C LYS A 74 8.40 5.01 -1.25
N ALA A 75 8.55 5.70 -0.14
CA ALA A 75 7.85 6.98 0.06
C ALA A 75 8.70 7.96 0.87
N ASN A 76 8.20 9.18 0.98
CA ASN A 76 8.74 10.19 1.88
C ASN A 76 7.58 10.78 2.69
N ASP A 77 7.92 11.59 3.71
CA ASP A 77 6.98 12.19 4.64
C ASP A 77 6.27 11.13 5.51
N ILE A 78 7.08 10.44 6.31
CA ILE A 78 6.60 9.36 7.19
C ILE A 78 5.50 9.83 8.13
N ASN A 79 5.63 11.05 8.69
CA ASN A 79 4.64 11.52 9.66
C ASN A 79 3.26 11.69 9.03
N ASP A 80 3.19 12.19 7.80
CA ASP A 80 1.93 12.31 7.10
C ASP A 80 1.29 10.93 6.88
N THR A 81 2.07 9.95 6.44
CA THR A 81 1.58 8.58 6.24
C THR A 81 1.06 7.96 7.54
N LEU A 82 1.82 8.09 8.63
CA LEU A 82 1.41 7.52 9.92
C LEU A 82 0.15 8.18 10.47
N LYS A 83 0.01 9.51 10.28
CA LYS A 83 -1.21 10.22 10.68
C LYS A 83 -2.42 9.72 9.89
N LYS A 84 -2.27 9.54 8.59
CA LYS A 84 -3.36 9.05 7.74
C LYS A 84 -3.76 7.62 8.08
N LEU A 85 -2.78 6.75 8.35
CA LEU A 85 -3.05 5.39 8.81
C LEU A 85 -3.82 5.40 10.13
N THR A 86 -3.41 6.25 11.06
CA THR A 86 -4.08 6.36 12.37
C THR A 86 -5.53 6.84 12.20
N ARG A 87 -5.75 7.87 11.38
CA ARG A 87 -7.10 8.38 11.12
C ARG A 87 -8.02 7.36 10.46
N ALA A 88 -7.44 6.53 9.59
CA ALA A 88 -8.20 5.48 8.91
C ALA A 88 -8.47 4.28 9.82
N GLY A 89 -7.93 4.26 11.04
CA GLY A 89 -8.02 3.11 11.92
C GLY A 89 -7.27 1.90 11.41
N ALA A 90 -6.29 2.11 10.52
CA ALA A 90 -5.52 1.03 9.93
C ALA A 90 -4.50 0.49 10.93
N LYS A 91 -4.36 -0.82 10.95
CA LYS A 91 -3.33 -1.47 11.76
C LYS A 91 -1.98 -1.29 11.09
N TYR A 92 -0.97 -0.88 11.87
CA TYR A 92 0.39 -0.79 11.37
C TYR A 92 1.43 -0.99 12.46
N GLU A 93 2.63 -1.35 12.04
CA GLU A 93 3.81 -1.44 12.89
C GLU A 93 4.97 -0.77 12.18
N THR A 94 5.94 -0.29 12.97
CA THR A 94 7.14 0.36 12.43
C THR A 94 8.38 -0.41 12.85
N ARG A 95 9.44 -0.33 12.06
CA ARG A 95 10.68 -1.03 12.32
C ARG A 95 11.83 -0.37 11.59
N VAL A 96 12.98 -0.23 12.26
CA VAL A 96 14.21 0.16 11.58
C VAL A 96 14.94 -1.09 11.12
N VAL A 97 15.28 -1.14 9.85
CA VAL A 97 16.01 -2.27 9.25
C VAL A 97 17.45 -2.28 9.77
N PRO A 98 18.05 -3.46 10.01
CA PRO A 98 19.46 -3.53 10.37
C PRO A 98 20.33 -2.72 9.42
N GLY A 99 21.25 -1.92 9.95
CA GLY A 99 22.01 -0.93 9.20
C GLY A 99 21.54 0.49 9.47
N GLY A 100 20.31 0.67 9.98
CA GLY A 100 19.81 1.95 10.50
C GLY A 100 19.43 2.99 9.46
N LYS A 101 19.38 2.66 8.17
CA LYS A 101 19.15 3.62 7.09
C LYS A 101 17.70 3.66 6.60
N ILE A 102 16.93 2.60 6.86
CA ILE A 102 15.56 2.45 6.35
C ILE A 102 14.64 2.17 7.54
N ARG A 103 13.54 2.91 7.58
CA ARG A 103 12.43 2.61 8.48
C ARG A 103 11.29 2.06 7.64
N GLN A 104 10.81 0.89 8.02
CA GLN A 104 9.66 0.26 7.37
C GLN A 104 8.40 0.55 8.16
N VAL A 105 7.32 0.83 7.44
CA VAL A 105 5.98 0.83 7.98
C VAL A 105 5.26 -0.37 7.38
N HIS A 106 4.83 -1.28 8.23
CA HIS A 106 4.06 -2.46 7.84
C HIS A 106 2.60 -2.19 8.13
N ALA A 107 1.78 -2.07 7.09
CA ALA A 107 0.38 -1.73 7.21
C ALA A 107 -0.48 -2.79 6.53
N TYR A 108 -1.77 -2.76 6.83
CA TYR A 108 -2.73 -3.70 6.23
C TYR A 108 -3.86 -2.90 5.60
N ASP A 109 -4.17 -3.23 4.35
CA ASP A 109 -5.26 -2.59 3.65
C ASP A 109 -6.62 -3.12 4.17
N PRO A 110 -7.77 -2.57 3.72
CA PRO A 110 -9.07 -3.00 4.24
C PRO A 110 -9.38 -4.49 4.03
N ASP A 111 -8.75 -5.13 3.06
CA ASP A 111 -8.92 -6.57 2.82
C ASP A 111 -7.90 -7.42 3.58
N GLY A 112 -6.98 -6.78 4.33
CA GLY A 112 -5.97 -7.47 5.11
C GLY A 112 -4.68 -7.75 4.36
N ASN A 113 -4.49 -7.24 3.14
CA ASN A 113 -3.23 -7.41 2.42
C ASN A 113 -2.12 -6.63 3.13
N HIS A 114 -0.96 -7.28 3.28
CA HIS A 114 0.20 -6.66 3.91
C HIS A 114 0.92 -5.76 2.92
N VAL A 115 1.02 -4.48 3.27
CA VAL A 115 1.68 -3.46 2.46
C VAL A 115 2.80 -2.84 3.28
N GLU A 116 3.99 -2.81 2.72
CA GLU A 116 5.14 -2.17 3.36
C GLU A 116 5.40 -0.83 2.70
N ILE A 117 5.72 0.19 3.51
CA ILE A 117 6.15 1.49 3.00
C ILE A 117 7.52 1.78 3.61
N ALA A 118 8.50 2.05 2.76
CA ALA A 118 9.88 2.28 3.18
C ALA A 118 10.21 3.77 3.16
N PHE A 119 10.80 4.24 4.25
CA PHE A 119 11.22 5.64 4.43
C PHE A 119 12.69 5.67 4.82
N SER A 120 13.35 6.79 4.49
CA SER A 120 14.70 7.05 5.00
C SER A 120 14.65 7.37 6.49
N THR A 121 15.60 6.85 7.27
CA THR A 121 15.74 7.24 8.68
C THR A 121 16.24 8.67 8.87
N ARG A 122 16.64 9.34 7.77
CA ARG A 122 16.94 10.78 7.81
C ARG A 122 15.69 11.60 8.08
N GLU A 123 14.51 11.07 7.77
CA GLU A 123 13.25 11.71 8.16
C GLU A 123 13.05 11.53 9.66
N GLU A 124 12.72 12.62 10.33
CA GLU A 124 12.46 12.60 11.76
C GLU A 124 11.03 12.15 12.01
N ALA A 125 10.89 10.93 12.52
CA ALA A 125 9.58 10.35 12.81
C ALA A 125 9.11 10.82 14.19
N HIS A 126 7.84 11.24 14.27
CA HIS A 126 7.25 11.67 15.53
C HIS A 126 7.10 10.46 16.46
N PRO A 127 7.70 10.50 17.66
CA PRO A 127 7.72 9.31 18.54
C PRO A 127 6.33 8.78 18.88
N LYS A 128 5.34 9.65 19.01
CA LYS A 128 3.96 9.24 19.34
C LYS A 128 3.28 8.45 18.22
N LEU A 129 3.79 8.56 16.99
CA LEU A 129 3.24 7.86 15.84
C LEU A 129 3.91 6.52 15.60
N LEU A 130 5.08 6.29 16.19
CA LEU A 130 5.81 5.03 16.00
C LEU A 130 5.13 3.91 16.79
N ARG A 131 5.08 2.75 16.16
CA ARG A 131 4.60 1.51 16.78
C ARG A 131 5.68 0.47 16.55
N ASP A 132 6.85 0.72 17.14
CA ASP A 132 8.03 -0.11 16.93
C ASP A 132 7.83 -1.51 17.49
N ASN A 133 8.28 -2.44 16.70
CA ASN A 133 8.17 -3.87 16.98
C ASN A 133 9.56 -4.45 17.21
#